data_c7f85ae72f128746f900f24632c4d4fd
#
_entry.id   c7f85ae72f128746f900f24632c4d4fd
#
_cell.length_a   1.000
_cell.length_b   1.000
_cell.length_c   1.000
_cell.angle_alpha   90.00
_cell.angle_beta   90.00
_cell.angle_gamma   90.00
#
_symmetry.space_group_name_H-M   'P 1'
#
loop_
_entity.id
_entity.type
_entity.pdbx_description
1 polymer ?
#
loop_
_entity_poly.entity_id
_entity_poly.type
_entity_poly.pdbx_seq_one_letter_code
_entity_poly.pdbx_strand_id
1 'polypeptide(L)'
;MNPQIRHVSLLVTGMFLALLVSLTSLQGFARPALWESSSQYGSLTEDSRNARTIYQEYGKARGAIMVNGTAVATSVKSSDSLGYQRVYSNGPLYASVTGYYSTIFSNMTGIENAENTVLNGSSPSLWRSRIQNLFTGDQPQGGSVELTINPTLQKVAYQALGTKRGAVVALNPKTGAILAMVSTPSFDPNLLASHDGTTADTAWKQLNSDSATPLINRAIGGDLYPPGSTF
;
A
#
# COMPACT_ATOMS: atom_id res chain seq x y z
N MET A 1 39.48 -27.67 37.09
CA MET A 1 37.98 -27.67 36.93
C MET A 1 37.52 -29.08 36.68
N ASN A 2 36.54 -29.54 37.44
CA ASN A 2 35.98 -30.89 37.32
C ASN A 2 35.38 -31.06 35.92
N PRO A 3 35.70 -32.16 35.16
CA PRO A 3 35.22 -32.38 33.80
C PRO A 3 33.70 -32.36 33.71
N GLN A 4 33.01 -32.81 34.77
CA GLN A 4 31.56 -32.79 34.84
C GLN A 4 30.98 -31.34 34.85
N ILE A 5 31.61 -30.41 35.55
CA ILE A 5 31.21 -28.99 35.58
C ILE A 5 31.40 -28.36 34.21
N ARG A 6 32.46 -28.75 33.51
CA ARG A 6 32.74 -28.26 32.16
C ARG A 6 31.68 -28.70 31.13
N HIS A 7 31.20 -29.95 31.20
CA HIS A 7 30.13 -30.43 30.33
C HIS A 7 28.79 -29.73 30.63
N VAL A 8 28.44 -29.54 31.89
CA VAL A 8 27.22 -28.83 32.27
C VAL A 8 27.28 -27.36 31.84
N SER A 9 28.42 -26.70 32.02
CA SER A 9 28.61 -25.30 31.55
C SER A 9 28.47 -25.17 30.01
N LEU A 10 29.06 -26.09 29.24
CA LEU A 10 28.91 -26.16 27.80
C LEU A 10 27.45 -26.34 27.33
N LEU A 11 26.74 -27.25 28.04
CA LEU A 11 25.36 -27.56 27.74
C LEU A 11 24.45 -26.33 28.01
N VAL A 12 24.64 -25.67 29.14
CA VAL A 12 23.90 -24.45 29.50
C VAL A 12 24.21 -23.33 28.53
N THR A 13 25.48 -23.13 28.18
CA THR A 13 25.87 -22.10 27.19
C THR A 13 25.25 -22.40 25.81
N GLY A 14 25.23 -23.66 25.39
CA GLY A 14 24.58 -24.11 24.14
C GLY A 14 23.08 -23.83 24.13
N MET A 15 22.40 -24.09 25.26
CA MET A 15 20.96 -23.76 25.39
C MET A 15 20.71 -22.26 25.32
N PHE A 16 21.53 -21.44 25.98
CA PHE A 16 21.39 -19.98 25.90
C PHE A 16 21.64 -19.44 24.48
N LEU A 17 22.65 -19.96 23.78
CA LEU A 17 22.89 -19.63 22.37
C LEU A 17 21.72 -20.04 21.47
N ALA A 18 21.16 -21.23 21.65
CA ALA A 18 19.98 -21.69 20.91
C ALA A 18 18.74 -20.83 21.17
N LEU A 19 18.52 -20.42 22.43
CA LEU A 19 17.44 -19.49 22.79
C LEU A 19 17.67 -18.10 22.17
N LEU A 20 18.91 -17.60 22.18
CA LEU A 20 19.25 -16.31 21.60
C LEU A 20 19.05 -16.30 20.08
N VAL A 21 19.49 -17.36 19.39
CA VAL A 21 19.26 -17.54 17.95
C VAL A 21 17.77 -17.68 17.66
N SER A 22 17.02 -18.44 18.43
CA SER A 22 15.58 -18.60 18.29
C SER A 22 14.84 -17.28 18.50
N LEU A 23 15.19 -16.52 19.54
CA LEU A 23 14.58 -15.23 19.85
C LEU A 23 14.89 -14.20 18.75
N THR A 24 16.15 -14.15 18.28
CA THR A 24 16.57 -13.25 17.20
C THR A 24 15.90 -13.64 15.89
N SER A 25 15.74 -14.93 15.61
CA SER A 25 15.01 -15.43 14.46
C SER A 25 13.53 -15.05 14.52
N LEU A 26 12.88 -15.23 15.68
CA LEU A 26 11.48 -14.83 15.89
C LEU A 26 11.27 -13.31 15.78
N GLN A 27 12.20 -12.50 16.28
CA GLN A 27 12.08 -11.04 16.27
C GLN A 27 12.52 -10.40 14.96
N GLY A 28 13.53 -10.98 14.29
CA GLY A 28 14.16 -10.39 13.11
C GLY A 28 13.72 -10.95 11.78
N PHE A 29 13.39 -12.25 11.70
CA PHE A 29 13.14 -12.96 10.45
C PHE A 29 11.82 -13.71 10.40
N ALA A 30 11.20 -14.01 11.52
CA ALA A 30 9.96 -14.76 11.54
C ALA A 30 8.77 -13.82 11.30
N ARG A 31 8.42 -13.65 10.05
CA ARG A 31 7.01 -13.81 9.70
C ARG A 31 6.78 -15.33 9.77
N PRO A 32 5.92 -15.83 10.63
CA PRO A 32 5.68 -17.25 10.71
C PRO A 32 4.83 -17.71 9.52
N ALA A 33 5.47 -17.97 8.39
CA ALA A 33 4.88 -18.77 7.32
C ALA A 33 4.50 -20.18 7.80
N LEU A 34 5.02 -20.60 8.94
CA LEU A 34 4.70 -21.89 9.58
C LEU A 34 3.50 -21.84 10.53
N TRP A 35 2.97 -20.65 10.85
CA TRP A 35 1.84 -20.47 11.76
C TRP A 35 0.53 -20.10 11.04
N GLU A 36 0.59 -19.87 9.74
CA GLU A 36 -0.51 -19.40 8.93
C GLU A 36 -1.57 -20.46 8.61
N SER A 37 -1.33 -21.72 8.99
CA SER A 37 -2.23 -22.82 8.58
C SER A 37 -3.26 -23.27 9.63
N SER A 38 -3.31 -22.74 10.84
CA SER A 38 -4.24 -23.27 11.84
C SER A 38 -4.67 -22.37 12.99
N SER A 39 -4.37 -21.09 13.03
CA SER A 39 -4.84 -20.30 14.16
C SER A 39 -6.09 -19.48 13.80
N GLN A 40 -7.18 -19.86 14.41
CA GLN A 40 -8.42 -19.10 14.60
C GLN A 40 -8.16 -17.75 15.33
N TYR A 41 -6.93 -17.50 15.71
CA TYR A 41 -6.37 -16.26 16.25
C TYR A 41 -5.43 -15.68 15.20
N GLY A 42 -5.94 -14.78 14.39
CA GLY A 42 -5.15 -13.96 13.48
C GLY A 42 -3.93 -13.37 14.20
N SER A 43 -2.87 -13.12 13.47
CA SER A 43 -1.66 -12.47 14.00
C SER A 43 -2.07 -11.32 14.93
N LEU A 44 -1.45 -11.20 16.11
CA LEU A 44 -1.69 -10.07 17.02
C LEU A 44 -1.47 -8.71 16.34
N THR A 45 -0.78 -8.70 15.21
CA THR A 45 -0.59 -7.53 14.35
C THR A 45 -1.83 -7.20 13.51
N GLU A 46 -2.73 -8.16 13.27
CA GLU A 46 -3.96 -7.99 12.49
C GLU A 46 -5.21 -7.84 13.36
N ASP A 47 -5.05 -7.92 14.68
CA ASP A 47 -6.17 -7.70 15.61
C ASP A 47 -6.60 -6.21 15.53
N SER A 48 -7.83 -5.97 15.09
CA SER A 48 -8.42 -4.63 14.98
C SER A 48 -8.43 -3.82 16.29
N ARG A 49 -8.23 -4.50 17.43
CA ARG A 49 -8.09 -3.88 18.75
C ARG A 49 -6.66 -3.40 19.02
N ASN A 50 -5.68 -3.79 18.21
CA ASN A 50 -4.29 -3.41 18.37
C ASN A 50 -3.99 -2.08 17.67
N ALA A 51 -4.42 -0.97 18.26
CA ALA A 51 -4.17 0.36 17.75
C ALA A 51 -2.66 0.71 17.58
N ARG A 52 -1.75 -0.03 18.23
CA ARG A 52 -0.30 0.21 18.10
C ARG A 52 0.22 -0.09 16.72
N THR A 53 -0.30 -1.12 16.04
CA THR A 53 0.08 -1.45 14.67
C THR A 53 -0.38 -0.37 13.70
N ILE A 54 -1.56 0.18 13.94
CA ILE A 54 -2.14 1.30 13.18
C ILE A 54 -1.23 2.52 13.27
N TYR A 55 -0.87 2.96 14.47
CA TYR A 55 0.04 4.10 14.65
C TYR A 55 1.46 3.86 14.10
N GLN A 56 1.96 2.63 14.16
CA GLN A 56 3.26 2.29 13.59
C GLN A 56 3.24 2.27 12.06
N GLU A 57 2.13 1.90 11.45
CA GLU A 57 1.97 1.91 10.00
C GLU A 57 1.74 3.33 9.47
N TYR A 58 0.87 4.09 10.12
CA TYR A 58 0.51 5.45 9.71
C TYR A 58 1.55 6.51 10.11
N GLY A 59 2.35 6.26 11.14
CA GLY A 59 3.44 7.14 11.57
C GLY A 59 4.67 7.16 10.66
N LYS A 60 4.65 6.40 9.54
CA LYS A 60 5.77 6.33 8.59
C LYS A 60 5.38 6.93 7.24
N ALA A 61 6.34 7.60 6.60
CA ALA A 61 6.15 8.07 5.25
C ALA A 61 6.00 6.88 4.29
N ARG A 62 4.84 6.73 3.64
CA ARG A 62 4.65 5.79 2.54
C ARG A 62 5.48 6.22 1.34
N GLY A 63 6.02 5.26 0.61
CA GLY A 63 6.76 5.50 -0.61
C GLY A 63 5.93 6.22 -1.67
N ALA A 64 6.59 6.91 -2.57
CA ALA A 64 5.93 7.63 -3.64
C ALA A 64 5.44 6.67 -4.74
N ILE A 65 4.29 6.97 -5.34
CA ILE A 65 3.86 6.39 -6.61
C ILE A 65 4.27 7.37 -7.70
N MET A 66 5.08 6.89 -8.65
CA MET A 66 5.71 7.69 -9.69
C MET A 66 5.13 7.35 -11.06
N VAL A 67 5.04 8.36 -11.91
CA VAL A 67 4.70 8.25 -13.34
C VAL A 67 5.70 9.04 -14.12
N ASN A 68 6.50 8.37 -14.94
CA ASN A 68 7.56 9.00 -15.74
C ASN A 68 8.46 9.92 -14.89
N GLY A 69 8.94 9.40 -13.75
CA GLY A 69 9.81 10.12 -12.82
C GLY A 69 9.13 11.24 -12.01
N THR A 70 7.82 11.45 -12.17
CA THR A 70 7.06 12.45 -11.42
C THR A 70 6.16 11.78 -10.39
N ALA A 71 6.18 12.24 -9.15
CA ALA A 71 5.35 11.68 -8.10
C ALA A 71 3.87 12.09 -8.27
N VAL A 72 2.99 11.10 -8.44
CA VAL A 72 1.53 11.29 -8.50
C VAL A 72 0.86 11.01 -7.16
N ALA A 73 1.53 10.29 -6.27
CA ALA A 73 1.13 10.15 -4.88
C ALA A 73 2.35 10.21 -3.97
N THR A 74 2.27 11.03 -2.90
CA THR A 74 3.36 11.25 -1.94
C THR A 74 2.82 11.26 -0.52
N SER A 75 3.71 11.11 0.46
CA SER A 75 3.40 11.33 1.87
C SER A 75 4.02 12.65 2.32
N VAL A 76 3.19 13.55 2.81
CA VAL A 76 3.61 14.86 3.34
C VAL A 76 3.50 14.83 4.86
N LYS A 77 4.48 15.40 5.55
CA LYS A 77 4.46 15.47 7.01
C LYS A 77 3.24 16.25 7.50
N SER A 78 2.46 15.65 8.37
CA SER A 78 1.31 16.25 9.04
C SER A 78 1.66 16.66 10.47
N SER A 79 0.94 17.65 11.01
CA SER A 79 1.06 18.09 12.39
C SER A 79 0.19 17.31 13.37
N ASP A 80 -0.62 16.38 12.86
CA ASP A 80 -1.52 15.55 13.67
C ASP A 80 -0.82 14.29 14.24
N SER A 81 -1.55 13.49 14.99
CA SER A 81 -1.04 12.27 15.63
C SER A 81 -0.66 11.16 14.65
N LEU A 82 -1.08 11.24 13.38
CA LEU A 82 -0.81 10.24 12.35
C LEU A 82 0.53 10.50 11.62
N GLY A 83 1.12 11.68 11.78
CA GLY A 83 2.47 12.01 11.33
C GLY A 83 2.61 12.29 9.84
N TYR A 84 1.96 11.53 8.94
CA TYR A 84 2.06 11.72 7.50
C TYR A 84 0.73 11.62 6.80
N GLN A 85 0.40 12.65 6.02
CA GLN A 85 -0.79 12.73 5.16
C GLN A 85 -0.45 12.22 3.75
N ARG A 86 -1.25 11.31 3.21
CA ARG A 86 -1.16 10.89 1.81
C ARG A 86 -1.79 11.95 0.91
N VAL A 87 -1.05 12.37 -0.13
CA VAL A 87 -1.46 13.43 -1.07
C VAL A 87 -1.31 12.94 -2.49
N TYR A 88 -2.33 13.16 -3.32
CA TYR A 88 -2.40 12.75 -4.71
C TYR A 88 -2.39 13.99 -5.63
N SER A 89 -1.35 14.10 -6.47
CA SER A 89 -1.28 15.12 -7.49
C SER A 89 -2.17 14.72 -8.68
N ASN A 90 -3.02 15.65 -9.13
CA ASN A 90 -4.02 15.37 -10.17
C ASN A 90 -4.89 14.14 -9.85
N GLY A 91 -5.38 14.05 -8.60
CA GLY A 91 -6.12 12.91 -8.06
C GLY A 91 -7.11 12.27 -9.03
N PRO A 92 -8.09 13.02 -9.58
CA PRO A 92 -9.09 12.44 -10.50
C PRO A 92 -8.51 11.81 -11.77
N LEU A 93 -7.37 12.31 -12.27
CA LEU A 93 -6.72 11.77 -13.47
C LEU A 93 -6.13 10.36 -13.23
N TYR A 94 -5.64 10.12 -12.04
CA TYR A 94 -4.93 8.88 -11.70
C TYR A 94 -5.68 7.96 -10.74
N ALA A 95 -6.85 8.37 -10.21
CA ALA A 95 -7.59 7.61 -9.21
C ALA A 95 -7.88 6.16 -9.61
N SER A 96 -8.16 5.89 -10.90
CA SER A 96 -8.38 4.54 -11.43
C SER A 96 -7.14 3.64 -11.34
N VAL A 97 -5.95 4.22 -11.28
CA VAL A 97 -4.67 3.51 -11.16
C VAL A 97 -4.18 3.51 -9.73
N THR A 98 -3.99 4.68 -9.14
CA THR A 98 -3.46 4.81 -7.78
C THR A 98 -4.38 4.23 -6.73
N GLY A 99 -5.68 4.35 -6.95
CA GLY A 99 -6.67 4.15 -5.90
C GLY A 99 -6.58 5.27 -4.86
N TYR A 100 -6.92 4.93 -3.63
CA TYR A 100 -6.78 5.79 -2.45
C TYR A 100 -6.26 5.00 -1.25
N TYR A 101 -5.68 5.71 -0.30
CA TYR A 101 -5.24 5.20 1.00
C TYR A 101 -5.90 6.03 2.09
N SER A 102 -6.81 5.41 2.83
CA SER A 102 -7.56 6.06 3.90
C SER A 102 -7.18 5.51 5.26
N THR A 103 -6.73 6.38 6.14
CA THR A 103 -6.47 6.08 7.55
C THR A 103 -7.77 5.97 8.34
N ILE A 104 -8.76 6.80 7.99
CA ILE A 104 -10.07 6.86 8.67
C ILE A 104 -10.86 5.57 8.46
N PHE A 105 -10.89 5.06 7.22
CA PHE A 105 -11.62 3.83 6.90
C PHE A 105 -10.76 2.57 6.99
N SER A 106 -9.47 2.70 7.31
CA SER A 106 -8.50 1.59 7.29
C SER A 106 -8.61 0.79 5.98
N ASN A 107 -8.75 1.50 4.86
CA ASN A 107 -8.99 0.92 3.55
C ASN A 107 -8.09 1.53 2.49
N MET A 108 -7.73 0.70 1.51
CA MET A 108 -6.92 1.09 0.37
C MET A 108 -7.34 0.34 -0.89
N THR A 109 -7.16 0.98 -2.05
CA THR A 109 -7.54 0.41 -3.35
C THR A 109 -6.45 0.64 -4.38
N GLY A 110 -6.58 0.05 -5.58
CA GLY A 110 -5.63 0.25 -6.68
C GLY A 110 -4.19 -0.14 -6.32
N ILE A 111 -3.22 0.63 -6.80
CA ILE A 111 -1.79 0.42 -6.52
C ILE A 111 -1.46 0.60 -5.04
N GLU A 112 -2.16 1.48 -4.32
CA GLU A 112 -1.98 1.61 -2.87
C GLU A 112 -2.18 0.28 -2.14
N ASN A 113 -3.13 -0.54 -2.59
CA ASN A 113 -3.38 -1.87 -2.04
C ASN A 113 -2.45 -2.92 -2.64
N ALA A 114 -2.32 -2.97 -3.97
CA ALA A 114 -1.54 -3.99 -4.65
C ALA A 114 -0.05 -3.98 -4.26
N GLU A 115 0.53 -2.78 -4.10
CA GLU A 115 1.94 -2.56 -3.74
C GLU A 115 2.11 -2.12 -2.28
N ASN A 116 1.14 -2.42 -1.43
CA ASN A 116 1.16 -1.98 -0.03
C ASN A 116 2.44 -2.36 0.69
N THR A 117 2.96 -3.57 0.48
CA THR A 117 4.18 -4.06 1.14
C THR A 117 5.43 -3.26 0.75
N VAL A 118 5.50 -2.78 -0.49
CA VAL A 118 6.58 -1.91 -0.96
C VAL A 118 6.38 -0.52 -0.39
N LEU A 119 5.19 0.05 -0.59
CA LEU A 119 4.86 1.41 -0.20
C LEU A 119 4.95 1.66 1.31
N ASN A 120 4.62 0.68 2.16
CA ASN A 120 4.75 0.80 3.62
C ASN A 120 6.15 0.41 4.14
N GLY A 121 7.05 0.01 3.24
CA GLY A 121 8.41 -0.39 3.60
C GLY A 121 8.51 -1.79 4.23
N SER A 122 7.47 -2.63 4.22
CA SER A 122 7.50 -3.99 4.78
C SER A 122 8.06 -5.03 3.80
N SER A 123 8.23 -4.69 2.53
CA SER A 123 8.73 -5.61 1.51
C SER A 123 10.10 -6.20 1.88
N PRO A 124 10.30 -7.52 1.71
CA PRO A 124 11.61 -8.15 1.89
C PRO A 124 12.69 -7.57 0.97
N SER A 125 12.34 -7.03 -0.19
CA SER A 125 13.29 -6.42 -1.13
C SER A 125 13.99 -5.17 -0.54
N LEU A 126 13.41 -4.54 0.47
CA LEU A 126 13.93 -3.33 1.11
C LEU A 126 14.86 -3.62 2.31
N TRP A 127 15.33 -4.88 2.48
CA TRP A 127 16.15 -5.27 3.62
C TRP A 127 17.45 -4.47 3.74
N ARG A 128 18.07 -4.12 2.60
CA ARG A 128 19.33 -3.34 2.58
C ARG A 128 19.13 -1.93 3.13
N SER A 129 18.08 -1.24 2.69
CA SER A 129 17.76 0.10 3.19
C SER A 129 17.40 0.08 4.68
N ARG A 130 16.72 -0.98 5.15
CA ARG A 130 16.42 -1.14 6.59
C ARG A 130 17.68 -1.30 7.42
N ILE A 131 18.64 -2.12 6.98
CA ILE A 131 19.94 -2.27 7.66
C ILE A 131 20.68 -0.93 7.65
N GLN A 132 20.72 -0.23 6.52
CA GLN A 132 21.36 1.06 6.42
C GLN A 132 20.73 2.07 7.39
N ASN A 133 19.41 2.16 7.46
CA ASN A 133 18.68 3.05 8.36
C ASN A 133 18.94 2.75 9.84
N LEU A 134 19.23 1.49 10.20
CA LEU A 134 19.64 1.13 11.57
C LEU A 134 20.99 1.76 11.96
N PHE A 135 21.90 1.94 10.99
CA PHE A 135 23.20 2.58 11.24
C PHE A 135 23.15 4.09 11.13
N THR A 136 22.28 4.65 10.25
CA THR A 136 22.15 6.10 10.08
C THR A 136 21.18 6.74 11.06
N GLY A 137 20.31 5.93 11.70
CA GLY A 137 19.26 6.43 12.59
C GLY A 137 18.07 7.04 11.84
N ASP A 138 18.04 6.90 10.52
CA ASP A 138 16.93 7.41 9.70
C ASP A 138 15.65 6.62 9.95
N GLN A 139 14.52 7.33 9.90
CA GLN A 139 13.20 6.68 9.98
C GLN A 139 12.98 5.77 8.77
N PRO A 140 12.52 4.52 8.97
CA PRO A 140 12.16 3.64 7.87
C PRO A 140 11.10 4.29 6.98
N GLN A 141 11.43 4.48 5.71
CA GLN A 141 10.50 5.00 4.70
C GLN A 141 10.03 3.88 3.79
N GLY A 142 8.85 4.04 3.20
CA GLY A 142 8.35 3.14 2.16
C GLY A 142 9.18 3.22 0.88
N GLY A 143 9.21 2.11 0.14
CA GLY A 143 9.80 2.07 -1.19
C GLY A 143 8.89 2.74 -2.21
N SER A 144 9.46 3.45 -3.19
CA SER A 144 8.70 4.05 -4.29
C SER A 144 8.37 3.02 -5.36
N VAL A 145 7.22 3.21 -6.03
CA VAL A 145 6.75 2.38 -7.14
C VAL A 145 6.66 3.24 -8.39
N GLU A 146 7.36 2.85 -9.47
CA GLU A 146 7.26 3.50 -10.77
C GLU A 146 6.24 2.77 -11.63
N LEU A 147 5.26 3.50 -12.17
CA LEU A 147 4.21 2.96 -13.02
C LEU A 147 4.59 3.05 -14.50
N THR A 148 4.11 2.11 -15.29
CA THR A 148 4.28 2.10 -16.76
C THR A 148 3.38 3.10 -17.48
N ILE A 149 2.55 3.83 -16.76
CA ILE A 149 1.61 4.81 -17.29
C ILE A 149 2.35 5.94 -18.01
N ASN A 150 1.92 6.24 -19.23
CA ASN A 150 2.36 7.41 -19.97
C ASN A 150 1.45 8.61 -19.63
N PRO A 151 1.98 9.70 -19.07
CA PRO A 151 1.16 10.82 -18.60
C PRO A 151 0.38 11.51 -19.73
N THR A 152 0.94 11.54 -20.94
CA THR A 152 0.26 12.13 -22.10
C THR A 152 -0.92 11.28 -22.54
N LEU A 153 -0.73 9.95 -22.68
CA LEU A 153 -1.80 9.03 -23.04
C LEU A 153 -2.90 9.01 -21.98
N GLN A 154 -2.53 8.99 -20.71
CA GLN A 154 -3.47 9.03 -19.58
C GLN A 154 -4.35 10.30 -19.66
N LYS A 155 -3.73 11.47 -19.87
CA LYS A 155 -4.43 12.75 -19.98
C LYS A 155 -5.36 12.79 -21.20
N VAL A 156 -4.90 12.34 -22.37
CA VAL A 156 -5.71 12.29 -23.59
C VAL A 156 -6.90 11.36 -23.41
N ALA A 157 -6.69 10.16 -22.85
CA ALA A 157 -7.74 9.20 -22.57
C ALA A 157 -8.80 9.77 -21.61
N TYR A 158 -8.35 10.44 -20.54
CA TYR A 158 -9.23 11.08 -19.56
C TYR A 158 -10.07 12.20 -20.18
N GLN A 159 -9.45 13.05 -21.00
CA GLN A 159 -10.14 14.13 -21.71
C GLN A 159 -11.12 13.62 -22.77
N ALA A 160 -10.78 12.53 -23.48
CA ALA A 160 -11.64 11.92 -24.49
C ALA A 160 -12.91 11.30 -23.90
N LEU A 161 -12.82 10.70 -22.71
CA LEU A 161 -13.98 10.23 -21.98
C LEU A 161 -14.84 11.38 -21.45
N GLY A 162 -14.19 12.43 -20.94
CA GLY A 162 -14.87 13.61 -20.38
C GLY A 162 -15.88 13.18 -19.30
N THR A 163 -17.15 13.53 -19.51
CA THR A 163 -18.26 13.20 -18.58
C THR A 163 -18.96 11.86 -18.88
N LYS A 164 -18.52 11.14 -19.93
CA LYS A 164 -19.14 9.87 -20.30
C LYS A 164 -18.80 8.80 -19.26
N ARG A 165 -19.76 7.93 -18.95
CA ARG A 165 -19.52 6.75 -18.11
C ARG A 165 -18.83 5.66 -18.95
N GLY A 166 -17.63 5.26 -18.56
CA GLY A 166 -16.87 4.27 -19.31
C GLY A 166 -15.42 4.14 -18.85
N ALA A 167 -14.64 3.39 -19.62
CA ALA A 167 -13.22 3.21 -19.38
C ALA A 167 -12.41 3.22 -20.67
N VAL A 168 -11.14 3.61 -20.56
CA VAL A 168 -10.14 3.47 -21.63
C VAL A 168 -8.91 2.77 -21.03
N VAL A 169 -8.43 1.73 -21.70
CA VAL A 169 -7.19 1.04 -21.36
C VAL A 169 -6.31 0.99 -22.59
N ALA A 170 -5.08 1.46 -22.47
CA ALA A 170 -4.06 1.34 -23.52
C ALA A 170 -2.94 0.41 -23.03
N LEU A 171 -2.63 -0.61 -23.83
CA LEU A 171 -1.65 -1.64 -23.52
C LEU A 171 -0.54 -1.66 -24.56
N ASN A 172 0.67 -1.95 -24.13
CA ASN A 172 1.74 -2.34 -25.05
C ASN A 172 1.59 -3.84 -25.35
N PRO A 173 1.27 -4.25 -26.60
CA PRO A 173 1.00 -5.65 -26.91
C PRO A 173 2.21 -6.56 -26.83
N LYS A 174 3.42 -6.01 -26.85
CA LYS A 174 4.67 -6.79 -26.76
C LYS A 174 5.08 -7.08 -25.32
N THR A 175 4.81 -6.16 -24.40
CA THR A 175 5.28 -6.25 -23.01
C THR A 175 4.16 -6.47 -22.00
N GLY A 176 2.90 -6.24 -22.39
CA GLY A 176 1.75 -6.23 -21.50
C GLY A 176 1.67 -4.99 -20.60
N ALA A 177 2.60 -4.03 -20.74
CA ALA A 177 2.61 -2.83 -19.93
C ALA A 177 1.37 -1.96 -20.16
N ILE A 178 0.72 -1.53 -19.09
CA ILE A 178 -0.41 -0.62 -19.12
C ILE A 178 0.13 0.81 -19.29
N LEU A 179 -0.18 1.43 -20.43
CA LEU A 179 0.26 2.78 -20.78
C LEU A 179 -0.77 3.86 -20.40
N ALA A 180 -2.03 3.51 -20.35
CA ALA A 180 -3.11 4.34 -19.80
C ALA A 180 -4.22 3.44 -19.25
N MET A 181 -4.82 3.88 -18.13
CA MET A 181 -5.99 3.25 -17.54
C MET A 181 -6.85 4.36 -16.91
N VAL A 182 -8.00 4.59 -17.51
CA VAL A 182 -8.94 5.62 -17.09
C VAL A 182 -10.30 5.01 -16.87
N SER A 183 -10.96 5.41 -15.80
CA SER A 183 -12.36 5.10 -15.52
C SER A 183 -13.08 6.40 -15.19
N THR A 184 -14.24 6.63 -15.81
CA THR A 184 -15.08 7.81 -15.58
C THR A 184 -16.52 7.40 -15.27
N PRO A 185 -17.22 8.17 -14.41
CA PRO A 185 -16.77 9.31 -13.62
C PRO A 185 -15.65 8.92 -12.66
N SER A 186 -14.75 9.86 -12.40
CA SER A 186 -13.65 9.69 -11.46
C SER A 186 -13.94 10.45 -10.15
N PHE A 187 -13.07 10.31 -9.18
CA PHE A 187 -13.15 10.98 -7.88
C PHE A 187 -11.80 11.55 -7.46
N ASP A 188 -11.79 12.48 -6.51
CA ASP A 188 -10.54 12.95 -5.91
C ASP A 188 -10.18 12.07 -4.70
N PRO A 189 -9.11 11.26 -4.78
CA PRO A 189 -8.67 10.40 -3.69
C PRO A 189 -8.20 11.18 -2.45
N ASN A 190 -7.84 12.47 -2.58
CA ASN A 190 -7.44 13.31 -1.46
C ASN A 190 -8.55 13.46 -0.41
N LEU A 191 -9.81 13.49 -0.86
CA LEU A 191 -10.95 13.59 0.06
C LEU A 191 -11.08 12.36 0.96
N LEU A 192 -10.84 11.16 0.42
CA LEU A 192 -10.88 9.90 1.17
C LEU A 192 -9.61 9.66 1.99
N ALA A 193 -8.49 10.24 1.57
CA ALA A 193 -7.21 10.16 2.28
C ALA A 193 -7.09 11.23 3.39
N SER A 194 -8.08 12.11 3.55
CA SER A 194 -8.08 13.15 4.57
C SER A 194 -7.99 12.56 5.97
N HIS A 195 -7.22 13.17 6.84
CA HIS A 195 -7.18 12.86 8.28
C HIS A 195 -8.35 13.48 9.04
N ASP A 196 -9.07 14.43 8.44
CA ASP A 196 -10.35 14.93 9.00
C ASP A 196 -11.46 13.92 8.72
N GLY A 197 -11.91 13.23 9.77
CA GLY A 197 -12.96 12.23 9.71
C GLY A 197 -14.27 12.76 9.12
N THR A 198 -14.61 14.04 9.37
CA THR A 198 -15.82 14.67 8.83
C THR A 198 -15.73 14.82 7.31
N THR A 199 -14.60 15.30 6.81
CA THR A 199 -14.34 15.44 5.38
C THR A 199 -14.37 14.09 4.68
N ALA A 200 -13.66 13.08 5.23
CA ALA A 200 -13.60 11.75 4.66
C ALA A 200 -14.98 11.06 4.64
N ASP A 201 -15.75 11.12 5.74
CA ASP A 201 -17.07 10.52 5.85
C ASP A 201 -18.09 11.18 4.90
N THR A 202 -18.04 12.51 4.78
CA THR A 202 -18.91 13.25 3.85
C THR A 202 -18.59 12.86 2.41
N ALA A 203 -17.31 12.83 2.03
CA ALA A 203 -16.88 12.40 0.70
C ALA A 203 -17.29 10.96 0.41
N TRP A 204 -17.08 10.06 1.37
CA TRP A 204 -17.47 8.65 1.22
C TRP A 204 -18.98 8.50 0.98
N LYS A 205 -19.82 9.18 1.77
CA LYS A 205 -21.27 9.15 1.61
C LYS A 205 -21.71 9.69 0.25
N GLN A 206 -21.13 10.81 -0.19
CA GLN A 206 -21.42 11.41 -1.50
C GLN A 206 -21.05 10.47 -2.64
N LEU A 207 -19.83 9.95 -2.63
CA LEU A 207 -19.33 9.06 -3.68
C LEU A 207 -20.07 7.72 -3.74
N ASN A 208 -20.51 7.20 -2.59
CA ASN A 208 -21.20 5.92 -2.52
C ASN A 208 -22.70 6.04 -2.86
N SER A 209 -23.30 7.22 -2.65
CA SER A 209 -24.71 7.49 -3.02
C SER A 209 -24.86 8.01 -4.45
N ASP A 210 -23.77 8.35 -5.12
CA ASP A 210 -23.80 8.85 -6.49
C ASP A 210 -24.20 7.72 -7.47
N SER A 211 -25.30 7.92 -8.18
CA SER A 211 -25.82 6.99 -9.18
C SER A 211 -24.84 6.72 -10.32
N ALA A 212 -23.91 7.62 -10.57
CA ALA A 212 -22.82 7.44 -11.53
C ALA A 212 -21.70 6.52 -11.05
N THR A 213 -21.70 6.13 -9.77
CA THR A 213 -20.80 5.15 -9.15
C THR A 213 -19.31 5.43 -9.43
N PRO A 214 -18.77 6.60 -9.02
CA PRO A 214 -17.40 6.99 -9.36
C PRO A 214 -16.31 6.13 -8.69
N LEU A 215 -16.63 5.41 -7.60
CA LEU A 215 -15.71 4.50 -6.93
C LEU A 215 -15.45 3.20 -7.71
N ILE A 216 -16.29 2.88 -8.70
CA ILE A 216 -16.12 1.69 -9.52
C ILE A 216 -15.06 1.93 -10.58
N ASN A 217 -14.00 1.11 -10.57
CA ASN A 217 -13.01 1.09 -11.64
C ASN A 217 -13.50 0.22 -12.80
N ARG A 218 -14.10 0.86 -13.80
CA ARG A 218 -14.69 0.20 -14.99
C ARG A 218 -13.65 -0.40 -15.93
N ALA A 219 -12.38 -0.06 -15.74
CA ALA A 219 -11.30 -0.65 -16.53
C ALA A 219 -10.98 -2.10 -16.11
N ILE A 220 -11.32 -2.49 -14.87
CA ILE A 220 -11.00 -3.81 -14.31
C ILE A 220 -12.21 -4.56 -13.77
N GLY A 221 -13.37 -3.92 -13.66
CA GLY A 221 -14.60 -4.58 -13.17
C GLY A 221 -15.77 -3.62 -13.03
N GLY A 222 -16.90 -4.15 -12.59
CA GLY A 222 -18.11 -3.41 -12.24
C GLY A 222 -19.16 -3.36 -13.33
N ASP A 223 -18.95 -2.62 -14.39
CA ASP A 223 -19.92 -2.54 -15.50
C ASP A 223 -19.63 -3.61 -16.56
N LEU A 224 -20.64 -4.38 -16.93
CA LEU A 224 -20.57 -5.34 -18.03
C LEU A 224 -21.13 -4.69 -19.28
N TYR A 225 -20.35 -4.66 -20.35
CA TYR A 225 -20.75 -4.16 -21.65
C TYR A 225 -20.84 -5.32 -22.64
N PRO A 226 -21.96 -5.49 -23.37
CA PRO A 226 -22.01 -6.47 -24.43
C PRO A 226 -21.05 -6.05 -25.56
N PRO A 227 -20.13 -6.92 -25.99
CA PRO A 227 -19.10 -6.56 -26.97
C PRO A 227 -19.69 -6.26 -28.37
N GLY A 228 -20.88 -6.78 -28.66
CA GLY A 228 -21.56 -6.55 -29.92
C GLY A 228 -20.73 -6.96 -31.14
N SER A 229 -20.77 -6.15 -32.17
CA SER A 229 -20.04 -6.38 -33.43
C SER A 229 -18.53 -6.06 -33.34
N THR A 230 -18.00 -5.84 -32.16
CA THR A 230 -16.55 -5.62 -31.93
C THR A 230 -15.75 -6.93 -32.01
N PHE A 231 -16.44 -8.08 -31.93
CA PHE A 231 -15.89 -9.44 -32.10
C PHE A 231 -16.37 -10.07 -33.39
#